data_31656f5db4e120587bf632394f61d613
#
_entry.id   31656f5db4e120587bf632394f61d613
#
_cell.length_a   1.000
_cell.length_b   1.000
_cell.length_c   1.000
_cell.angle_alpha   90.00
_cell.angle_beta   90.00
_cell.angle_gamma   90.00
#
_symmetry.space_group_name_H-M   'P 1'
#
loop_
_entity.id
_entity.type
_entity.pdbx_description
1 polymer ?
#
loop_
_entity_poly.entity_id
_entity_poly.type
_entity_poly.pdbx_seq_one_letter_code
_entity_poly.pdbx_strand_id
1 'polypeptide(L)'
;MKKYIGVALVMFLAVTVNAQDVVKGDVREKGSGKKLPNVFIKDNNNKEITITDKNGNYSIRAASGHLLIFSSPGYISDTLYLINTRPKFVELQSMPIALGEVNVRSSRVAFDPRAEYPEIYRRSKIYPLSPSSIFSREAKNARKLKKYFEHEERERYVDDIYTKLYVSSIVPLKGKDLDDFVGMSRPSYEFLKSNSGGELVLYVNDQYKKFLAIPPEQRASQRLSAQ
;
A
#
# COMPACT_ATOMS: atom_id res chain seq x y z
N MET A 1 20.39 -50.85 -25.93
CA MET A 1 20.71 -49.43 -25.71
C MET A 1 19.48 -48.52 -25.72
N LYS A 2 18.49 -48.64 -26.62
CA LYS A 2 17.27 -47.79 -26.66
C LYS A 2 16.38 -47.87 -25.42
N LYS A 3 16.36 -48.99 -24.68
CA LYS A 3 15.54 -49.18 -23.46
C LYS A 3 16.06 -48.39 -22.25
N TYR A 4 17.34 -48.08 -22.16
CA TYR A 4 17.93 -47.35 -21.04
C TYR A 4 17.87 -45.84 -21.21
N ILE A 5 17.69 -45.34 -22.43
CA ILE A 5 17.54 -43.90 -22.70
C ILE A 5 16.21 -43.42 -22.16
N GLY A 6 15.13 -44.20 -22.26
CA GLY A 6 13.85 -43.86 -21.68
C GLY A 6 13.84 -43.76 -20.14
N VAL A 7 14.55 -44.67 -19.47
CA VAL A 7 14.70 -44.67 -18.01
C VAL A 7 15.55 -43.49 -17.54
N ALA A 8 16.63 -43.18 -18.25
CA ALA A 8 17.46 -42.00 -17.95
C ALA A 8 16.71 -40.68 -18.15
N LEU A 9 15.85 -40.56 -19.17
CA LEU A 9 15.03 -39.40 -19.43
C LEU A 9 13.97 -39.16 -18.32
N VAL A 10 13.32 -40.25 -17.85
CA VAL A 10 12.35 -40.19 -16.74
C VAL A 10 13.05 -39.82 -15.43
N MET A 11 14.27 -40.31 -15.21
CA MET A 11 15.05 -39.99 -14.00
C MET A 11 15.54 -38.54 -13.97
N PHE A 12 15.81 -37.95 -15.16
CA PHE A 12 16.21 -36.54 -15.27
C PHE A 12 15.06 -35.54 -15.06
N LEU A 13 13.80 -35.94 -15.32
CA LEU A 13 12.60 -35.15 -15.08
C LEU A 13 12.19 -35.09 -13.57
N ALA A 14 12.71 -35.97 -12.75
CA ALA A 14 12.38 -36.04 -11.32
C ALA A 14 13.17 -35.08 -10.43
N VAL A 15 14.16 -34.33 -10.95
CA VAL A 15 15.16 -33.62 -10.11
C VAL A 15 14.83 -32.15 -9.84
N THR A 16 13.75 -31.57 -10.31
CA THR A 16 13.51 -30.12 -10.15
C THR A 16 12.15 -29.74 -9.59
N VAL A 17 11.65 -30.45 -8.60
CA VAL A 17 10.55 -29.92 -7.78
C VAL A 17 11.17 -29.19 -6.56
N ASN A 18 11.62 -27.97 -6.76
CA ASN A 18 11.78 -27.05 -5.66
C ASN A 18 10.37 -26.71 -5.15
N ALA A 19 9.89 -27.43 -4.17
CA ALA A 19 8.70 -27.07 -3.41
C ALA A 19 9.01 -25.76 -2.69
N GLN A 20 8.62 -24.65 -3.29
CA GLN A 20 8.71 -23.35 -2.62
C GLN A 20 7.70 -23.38 -1.47
N ASP A 21 8.20 -23.30 -0.25
CA ASP A 21 7.39 -23.28 0.95
C ASP A 21 6.44 -22.05 0.89
N VAL A 22 5.15 -22.32 0.81
CA VAL A 22 4.10 -21.30 0.78
C VAL A 22 3.31 -21.36 2.05
N VAL A 23 3.41 -20.30 2.84
CA VAL A 23 2.60 -20.11 4.05
C VAL A 23 1.28 -19.46 3.67
N LYS A 24 0.19 -20.06 4.15
CA LYS A 24 -1.18 -19.55 3.97
C LYS A 24 -1.79 -19.24 5.32
N GLY A 25 -2.81 -18.39 5.33
CA GLY A 25 -3.55 -18.09 6.55
C GLY A 25 -4.60 -17.02 6.33
N ASP A 26 -5.18 -16.55 7.42
CA ASP A 26 -6.10 -15.42 7.41
C ASP A 26 -5.77 -14.42 8.53
N VAL A 27 -6.16 -13.17 8.28
CA VAL A 27 -5.96 -12.06 9.21
C VAL A 27 -7.33 -11.56 9.66
N ARG A 28 -7.48 -11.36 10.97
CA ARG A 28 -8.71 -10.92 11.62
C ARG A 28 -8.46 -9.74 12.54
N GLU A 29 -9.53 -9.02 12.83
CA GLU A 29 -9.53 -7.99 13.86
C GLU A 29 -9.68 -8.65 15.24
N LYS A 30 -8.81 -8.27 16.15
CA LYS A 30 -8.84 -8.74 17.54
C LYS A 30 -10.11 -8.24 18.24
N GLY A 31 -10.83 -9.14 18.86
CA GLY A 31 -12.07 -8.86 19.60
C GLY A 31 -13.34 -9.01 18.77
N SER A 32 -13.40 -8.52 17.53
CA SER A 32 -14.58 -8.69 16.66
C SER A 32 -14.52 -9.98 15.83
N GLY A 33 -13.33 -10.53 15.60
CA GLY A 33 -13.11 -11.68 14.72
C GLY A 33 -13.36 -11.37 13.23
N LYS A 34 -13.62 -10.11 12.87
CA LYS A 34 -13.87 -9.67 11.51
C LYS A 34 -12.62 -9.88 10.64
N LYS A 35 -12.79 -10.50 9.49
CA LYS A 35 -11.70 -10.72 8.54
C LYS A 35 -11.26 -9.41 7.90
N LEU A 36 -9.94 -9.20 7.84
CA LEU A 36 -9.34 -7.95 7.38
C LEU A 36 -8.81 -8.08 5.95
N PRO A 37 -9.43 -7.43 4.96
CA PRO A 37 -8.90 -7.31 3.61
C PRO A 37 -7.80 -6.25 3.53
N ASN A 38 -6.94 -6.37 2.51
CA ASN A 38 -5.89 -5.40 2.19
C ASN A 38 -4.85 -5.19 3.30
N VAL A 39 -4.62 -6.18 4.16
CA VAL A 39 -3.50 -6.18 5.12
C VAL A 39 -2.21 -6.49 4.35
N PHE A 40 -1.19 -5.69 4.53
CA PHE A 40 0.14 -5.93 4.00
C PHE A 40 0.87 -6.96 4.85
N ILE A 41 1.47 -7.95 4.18
CA ILE A 41 2.29 -8.97 4.83
C ILE A 41 3.66 -8.94 4.15
N LYS A 42 4.69 -8.60 4.92
CA LYS A 42 6.08 -8.53 4.48
C LYS A 42 6.90 -9.61 5.19
N ASP A 43 7.64 -10.38 4.44
CA ASP A 43 8.69 -11.24 4.99
C ASP A 43 9.98 -10.42 5.15
N ASN A 44 10.46 -10.32 6.38
CA ASN A 44 11.64 -9.51 6.70
C ASN A 44 12.95 -10.15 6.19
N ASN A 45 12.95 -11.45 5.90
CA ASN A 45 14.14 -12.21 5.51
C ASN A 45 14.38 -12.16 3.99
N ASN A 46 13.36 -12.43 3.17
CA ASN A 46 13.48 -12.50 1.71
C ASN A 46 12.85 -11.29 0.99
N LYS A 47 12.33 -10.30 1.74
CA LYS A 47 11.64 -9.09 1.25
C LYS A 47 10.40 -9.39 0.37
N GLU A 48 9.89 -10.63 0.42
CA GLU A 48 8.63 -10.97 -0.23
C GLU A 48 7.48 -10.22 0.42
N ILE A 49 6.56 -9.69 -0.39
CA ILE A 49 5.35 -9.03 0.12
C ILE A 49 4.10 -9.56 -0.56
N THR A 50 3.00 -9.60 0.18
CA THR A 50 1.66 -9.93 -0.31
C THR A 50 0.60 -9.10 0.44
N ILE A 51 -0.65 -9.20 -0.01
CA ILE A 51 -1.78 -8.58 0.69
C ILE A 51 -2.91 -9.59 0.87
N THR A 52 -3.72 -9.41 1.92
CA THR A 52 -4.92 -10.25 2.11
C THR A 52 -5.97 -9.96 1.04
N ASP A 53 -6.71 -10.99 0.69
CA ASP A 53 -7.85 -10.89 -0.23
C ASP A 53 -9.11 -10.28 0.47
N LYS A 54 -10.23 -10.22 -0.26
CA LYS A 54 -11.51 -9.71 0.29
C LYS A 54 -12.01 -10.49 1.50
N ASN A 55 -11.58 -11.75 1.64
CA ASN A 55 -11.94 -12.63 2.76
C ASN A 55 -10.85 -12.68 3.84
N GLY A 56 -9.89 -11.78 3.82
CA GLY A 56 -8.80 -11.73 4.78
C GLY A 56 -7.76 -12.84 4.63
N ASN A 57 -7.81 -13.67 3.59
CA ASN A 57 -6.85 -14.76 3.41
C ASN A 57 -5.58 -14.27 2.69
N TYR A 58 -4.44 -14.82 3.08
CA TYR A 58 -3.16 -14.54 2.43
C TYR A 58 -2.42 -15.80 2.00
N SER A 59 -1.43 -15.60 1.13
CA SER A 59 -0.49 -16.61 0.69
C SER A 59 0.85 -15.93 0.39
N ILE A 60 1.92 -16.34 1.07
CA ILE A 60 3.26 -15.75 0.94
C ILE A 60 4.30 -16.86 0.86
N ARG A 61 5.36 -16.65 0.07
CA ARG A 61 6.51 -17.56 0.01
C ARG A 61 7.45 -17.24 1.16
N ALA A 62 7.48 -18.11 2.15
CA ALA A 62 8.31 -17.95 3.33
C ALA A 62 8.68 -19.32 3.90
N ALA A 63 9.89 -19.45 4.42
CA ALA A 63 10.38 -20.67 5.05
C ALA A 63 10.25 -20.61 6.57
N SER A 64 10.38 -21.77 7.21
CA SER A 64 10.56 -21.83 8.67
C SER A 64 11.77 -20.98 9.10
N GLY A 65 11.65 -20.25 10.20
CA GLY A 65 12.67 -19.30 10.69
C GLY A 65 12.50 -17.86 10.17
N HIS A 66 11.57 -17.60 9.24
CA HIS A 66 11.29 -16.26 8.77
C HIS A 66 10.39 -15.47 9.71
N LEU A 67 10.51 -14.13 9.67
CA LEU A 67 9.70 -13.19 10.42
C LEU A 67 8.73 -12.50 9.45
N LEU A 68 7.44 -12.73 9.61
CA LEU A 68 6.40 -12.04 8.87
C LEU A 68 5.89 -10.83 9.65
N ILE A 69 5.79 -9.68 8.97
CA ILE A 69 5.25 -8.43 9.52
C ILE A 69 3.90 -8.17 8.85
N PHE A 70 2.87 -8.00 9.67
CA PHE A 70 1.51 -7.69 9.25
C PHE A 70 1.20 -6.24 9.56
N SER A 71 0.79 -5.46 8.56
CA SER A 71 0.47 -4.05 8.74
C SER A 71 -0.77 -3.64 7.94
N SER A 72 -1.60 -2.79 8.53
CA SER A 72 -2.78 -2.23 7.89
C SER A 72 -3.07 -0.85 8.48
N PRO A 73 -3.52 0.13 7.67
CA PRO A 73 -3.94 1.43 8.19
C PRO A 73 -5.02 1.29 9.26
N GLY A 74 -4.87 2.00 10.38
CA GLY A 74 -5.81 1.93 11.51
C GLY A 74 -5.63 0.74 12.45
N TYR A 75 -4.59 -0.09 12.24
CA TYR A 75 -4.25 -1.23 13.09
C TYR A 75 -2.82 -1.16 13.59
N ILE A 76 -2.57 -1.72 14.76
CA ILE A 76 -1.22 -1.91 15.29
C ILE A 76 -0.58 -3.06 14.50
N SER A 77 0.61 -2.81 13.95
CA SER A 77 1.37 -3.84 13.24
C SER A 77 1.74 -4.98 14.18
N ASP A 78 1.63 -6.21 13.69
CA ASP A 78 2.00 -7.42 14.43
C ASP A 78 3.06 -8.23 13.66
N THR A 79 3.83 -9.01 14.39
CA THR A 79 4.93 -9.82 13.84
C THR A 79 4.77 -11.28 14.21
N LEU A 80 4.91 -12.16 13.24
CA LEU A 80 4.82 -13.61 13.40
C LEU A 80 6.13 -14.28 13.01
N TYR A 81 6.76 -14.96 13.96
CA TYR A 81 7.90 -15.83 13.68
C TYR A 81 7.39 -17.20 13.21
N LEU A 82 7.85 -17.63 12.05
CA LEU A 82 7.43 -18.89 11.43
C LEU A 82 8.23 -20.07 12.00
N ILE A 83 7.63 -20.84 12.88
CA ILE A 83 8.21 -22.11 13.37
C ILE A 83 8.04 -23.21 12.30
N ASN A 84 6.96 -23.15 11.52
CA ASN A 84 6.62 -24.09 10.45
C ASN A 84 5.75 -23.39 9.39
N THR A 85 5.55 -24.05 8.24
CA THR A 85 4.80 -23.52 7.08
C THR A 85 3.30 -23.86 7.11
N ARG A 86 2.79 -24.40 8.24
CA ARG A 86 1.34 -24.67 8.41
C ARG A 86 0.54 -23.37 8.37
N PRO A 87 -0.76 -23.40 7.99
CA PRO A 87 -1.61 -22.22 8.00
C PRO A 87 -1.60 -21.47 9.34
N LYS A 88 -1.52 -20.13 9.28
CA LYS A 88 -1.42 -19.25 10.45
C LYS A 88 -2.57 -18.27 10.49
N PHE A 89 -3.09 -18.05 11.71
CA PHE A 89 -4.08 -17.01 12.00
C PHE A 89 -3.39 -15.87 12.71
N VAL A 90 -3.69 -14.64 12.29
CA VAL A 90 -3.12 -13.43 12.88
C VAL A 90 -4.26 -12.49 13.23
N GLU A 91 -4.20 -11.91 14.43
CA GLU A 91 -5.19 -10.96 14.90
C GLU A 91 -4.54 -9.59 15.06
N LEU A 92 -5.00 -8.61 14.28
CA LEU A 92 -4.55 -7.23 14.41
C LEU A 92 -5.45 -6.45 15.36
N GLN A 93 -4.84 -5.75 16.28
CA GLN A 93 -5.54 -4.86 17.20
C GLN A 93 -5.80 -3.52 16.52
N SER A 94 -7.05 -3.04 16.53
CA SER A 94 -7.38 -1.70 16.08
C SER A 94 -6.62 -0.65 16.90
N MET A 95 -6.04 0.33 16.21
CA MET A 95 -5.40 1.46 16.85
C MET A 95 -6.49 2.46 17.23
N PRO A 96 -6.71 2.76 18.51
CA PRO A 96 -7.59 3.87 18.87
C PRO A 96 -7.02 5.14 18.23
N ILE A 97 -7.81 5.81 17.41
CA ILE A 97 -7.44 7.09 16.81
C ILE A 97 -7.47 8.13 17.95
N ALA A 98 -6.39 8.20 18.72
CA ALA A 98 -6.12 9.38 19.50
C ALA A 98 -5.78 10.48 18.49
N LEU A 99 -6.66 11.43 18.27
CA LEU A 99 -6.41 12.66 17.54
C LEU A 99 -5.42 13.52 18.35
N GLY A 100 -4.19 13.04 18.47
CA GLY A 100 -3.06 13.82 18.93
C GLY A 100 -2.45 14.50 17.73
N GLU A 101 -2.17 15.78 17.84
CA GLU A 101 -1.46 16.58 16.85
C GLU A 101 -0.11 15.89 16.54
N VAL A 102 -0.07 15.10 15.46
CA VAL A 102 1.18 14.47 15.01
C VAL A 102 1.98 15.53 14.28
N ASN A 103 2.93 16.12 15.00
CA ASN A 103 3.93 17.01 14.43
C ASN A 103 4.93 16.16 13.62
N VAL A 104 4.55 15.77 12.40
CA VAL A 104 5.38 14.94 11.52
C VAL A 104 6.49 15.82 10.93
N ARG A 105 7.56 16.00 11.68
CA ARG A 105 8.86 16.34 11.13
C ARG A 105 9.52 15.06 10.61
N SER A 106 8.98 14.52 9.55
CA SER A 106 9.63 13.43 8.84
C SER A 106 10.34 14.00 7.62
N SER A 107 11.67 13.95 7.61
CA SER A 107 12.40 13.90 6.36
C SER A 107 12.00 12.58 5.70
N ARG A 108 10.95 12.63 4.87
CA ARG A 108 10.49 11.45 4.15
C ARG A 108 11.63 10.98 3.26
N VAL A 109 12.16 9.81 3.57
CA VAL A 109 13.08 9.12 2.67
C VAL A 109 12.38 8.97 1.32
N ALA A 110 13.07 9.29 0.24
CA ALA A 110 12.54 9.12 -1.11
C ALA A 110 12.06 7.67 -1.28
N PHE A 111 10.76 7.49 -1.48
CA PHE A 111 10.15 6.17 -1.67
C PHE A 111 10.20 5.84 -3.15
N ASP A 112 11.06 4.91 -3.53
CA ASP A 112 11.08 4.32 -4.87
C ASP A 112 10.63 2.86 -4.79
N PRO A 113 9.34 2.60 -5.01
CA PRO A 113 8.81 1.25 -4.91
C PRO A 113 9.35 0.31 -5.99
N ARG A 114 9.87 0.84 -7.12
CA ARG A 114 10.45 0.03 -8.18
C ARG A 114 11.84 -0.48 -7.79
N ALA A 115 12.62 0.35 -7.13
CA ALA A 115 13.92 -0.04 -6.59
C ALA A 115 13.77 -0.96 -5.37
N GLU A 116 12.79 -0.67 -4.50
CA GLU A 116 12.60 -1.44 -3.26
C GLU A 116 11.93 -2.81 -3.51
N TYR A 117 10.96 -2.88 -4.46
CA TYR A 117 10.16 -4.10 -4.73
C TYR A 117 10.13 -4.48 -6.22
N PRO A 118 11.26 -4.74 -6.87
CA PRO A 118 11.33 -5.03 -8.33
C PRO A 118 10.50 -6.27 -8.72
N GLU A 119 10.39 -7.25 -7.84
CA GLU A 119 9.62 -8.48 -8.06
C GLU A 119 8.13 -8.22 -8.26
N ILE A 120 7.55 -7.23 -7.55
CA ILE A 120 6.14 -6.87 -7.70
C ILE A 120 5.89 -6.35 -9.11
N TYR A 121 6.76 -5.50 -9.62
CA TYR A 121 6.66 -4.96 -10.97
C TYR A 121 6.87 -6.05 -12.03
N ARG A 122 7.78 -6.99 -11.81
CA ARG A 122 8.00 -8.13 -12.70
C ARG A 122 6.77 -9.04 -12.76
N ARG A 123 6.23 -9.45 -11.60
CA ARG A 123 5.06 -10.35 -11.50
C ARG A 123 3.75 -9.69 -11.91
N SER A 124 3.67 -8.37 -11.91
CA SER A 124 2.47 -7.63 -12.36
C SER A 124 2.30 -7.62 -13.87
N LYS A 125 3.37 -7.95 -14.64
CA LYS A 125 3.30 -7.98 -16.11
C LYS A 125 2.40 -9.11 -16.61
N ILE A 126 1.63 -8.83 -17.66
CA ILE A 126 0.77 -9.79 -18.33
C ILE A 126 1.50 -10.30 -19.56
N TYR A 127 1.68 -11.62 -19.64
CA TYR A 127 2.24 -12.29 -20.80
C TYR A 127 1.11 -13.05 -21.50
N PRO A 128 0.73 -12.70 -22.76
CA PRO A 128 -0.43 -13.27 -23.44
C PRO A 128 -0.39 -14.81 -23.56
N LEU A 129 0.78 -15.37 -23.71
CA LEU A 129 0.98 -16.83 -23.86
C LEU A 129 1.15 -17.57 -22.52
N SER A 130 1.01 -16.88 -21.39
CA SER A 130 1.15 -17.48 -20.06
C SER A 130 -0.13 -17.27 -19.23
N PRO A 131 -1.02 -18.27 -19.17
CA PRO A 131 -2.25 -18.17 -18.36
C PRO A 131 -1.99 -17.87 -16.88
N SER A 132 -0.89 -18.35 -16.33
CA SER A 132 -0.49 -18.08 -14.94
C SER A 132 -0.24 -16.59 -14.67
N SER A 133 0.28 -15.84 -15.64
CA SER A 133 0.49 -14.39 -15.52
C SER A 133 -0.83 -13.61 -15.44
N ILE A 134 -1.92 -14.18 -15.96
CA ILE A 134 -3.24 -13.53 -16.00
C ILE A 134 -4.08 -13.94 -14.79
N PHE A 135 -4.19 -15.24 -14.52
CA PHE A 135 -5.19 -15.82 -13.60
C PHE A 135 -4.63 -16.17 -12.22
N SER A 136 -3.29 -16.30 -12.06
CA SER A 136 -2.74 -16.69 -10.76
C SER A 136 -3.07 -15.65 -9.67
N ARG A 137 -3.25 -16.13 -8.44
CA ARG A 137 -3.49 -15.29 -7.26
C ARG A 137 -2.32 -14.33 -7.02
N GLU A 138 -1.10 -14.82 -7.21
CA GLU A 138 0.13 -14.03 -7.05
C GLU A 138 0.20 -12.87 -8.05
N ALA A 139 -0.09 -13.11 -9.33
CA ALA A 139 -0.10 -12.06 -10.34
C ALA A 139 -1.21 -11.02 -10.08
N LYS A 140 -2.38 -11.44 -9.59
CA LYS A 140 -3.46 -10.53 -9.18
C LYS A 140 -3.03 -9.66 -7.99
N ASN A 141 -2.38 -10.25 -6.99
CA ASN A 141 -1.88 -9.50 -5.83
C ASN A 141 -0.76 -8.54 -6.23
N ALA A 142 0.18 -8.97 -7.07
CA ALA A 142 1.24 -8.09 -7.59
C ALA A 142 0.67 -6.87 -8.33
N ARG A 143 -0.39 -7.05 -9.14
CA ARG A 143 -1.07 -5.93 -9.81
C ARG A 143 -1.77 -4.98 -8.83
N LYS A 144 -2.37 -5.50 -7.75
CA LYS A 144 -2.95 -4.66 -6.70
C LYS A 144 -1.88 -3.83 -5.99
N LEU A 145 -0.78 -4.48 -5.58
CA LEU A 145 0.34 -3.82 -4.92
C LEU A 145 0.98 -2.76 -5.82
N LYS A 146 1.18 -3.07 -7.11
CA LYS A 146 1.67 -2.08 -8.07
C LYS A 146 0.77 -0.86 -8.15
N LYS A 147 -0.55 -1.04 -8.26
CA LYS A 147 -1.52 0.07 -8.28
C LYS A 147 -1.47 0.90 -7.00
N TYR A 148 -1.32 0.23 -5.85
CA TYR A 148 -1.19 0.91 -4.57
C TYR A 148 0.09 1.76 -4.53
N PHE A 149 1.22 1.21 -4.95
CA PHE A 149 2.48 1.95 -4.97
C PHE A 149 2.46 3.13 -5.93
N GLU A 150 1.87 2.96 -7.12
CA GLU A 150 1.68 4.04 -8.08
C GLU A 150 0.75 5.14 -7.53
N HIS A 151 -0.26 4.77 -6.75
CA HIS A 151 -1.10 5.74 -6.06
C HIS A 151 -0.33 6.45 -4.95
N GLU A 152 0.36 5.72 -4.09
CA GLU A 152 1.17 6.27 -3.01
C GLU A 152 2.26 7.24 -3.52
N GLU A 153 2.91 6.91 -4.64
CA GLU A 153 3.89 7.78 -5.29
C GLU A 153 3.26 9.11 -5.73
N ARG A 154 2.04 9.06 -6.29
CA ARG A 154 1.29 10.27 -6.70
C ARG A 154 0.88 11.11 -5.50
N GLU A 155 0.36 10.47 -4.44
CA GLU A 155 -0.05 11.16 -3.21
C GLU A 155 1.14 11.87 -2.56
N ARG A 156 2.30 11.20 -2.47
CA ARG A 156 3.53 11.81 -1.95
C ARG A 156 3.98 13.00 -2.79
N TYR A 157 3.90 12.89 -4.11
CA TYR A 157 4.21 14.02 -4.99
C TYR A 157 3.32 15.24 -4.70
N VAL A 158 2.03 15.03 -4.47
CA VAL A 158 1.11 16.10 -4.09
C VAL A 158 1.49 16.68 -2.73
N ASP A 159 1.76 15.82 -1.73
CA ASP A 159 2.14 16.25 -0.38
C ASP A 159 3.45 17.05 -0.34
N ASP A 160 4.41 16.71 -1.19
CA ASP A 160 5.70 17.39 -1.25
C ASP A 160 5.58 18.80 -1.85
N ILE A 161 4.64 19.01 -2.77
CA ILE A 161 4.41 20.31 -3.41
C ILE A 161 3.39 21.14 -2.62
N TYR A 162 2.24 20.52 -2.27
CA TYR A 162 1.13 21.21 -1.61
C TYR A 162 1.23 21.10 -0.09
N THR A 163 2.27 21.73 0.46
CA THR A 163 2.53 21.74 1.90
C THR A 163 1.74 22.85 2.60
N LYS A 164 1.45 22.67 3.90
CA LYS A 164 0.85 23.73 4.73
C LYS A 164 1.67 25.03 4.69
N LEU A 165 3.00 24.90 4.66
CA LEU A 165 3.91 26.03 4.58
C LEU A 165 3.73 26.81 3.26
N TYR A 166 3.65 26.07 2.14
CA TYR A 166 3.39 26.67 0.84
C TYR A 166 2.05 27.40 0.81
N VAL A 167 0.98 26.77 1.28
CA VAL A 167 -0.37 27.35 1.30
C VAL A 167 -0.42 28.59 2.22
N SER A 168 0.20 28.53 3.40
CA SER A 168 0.23 29.68 4.35
C SER A 168 1.03 30.88 3.82
N SER A 169 1.90 30.69 2.83
CA SER A 169 2.58 31.82 2.17
C SER A 169 1.68 32.56 1.18
N ILE A 170 0.58 31.94 0.74
CA ILE A 170 -0.34 32.50 -0.26
C ILE A 170 -1.60 33.07 0.40
N VAL A 171 -2.15 32.35 1.40
CA VAL A 171 -3.40 32.74 2.07
C VAL A 171 -3.18 33.08 3.55
N PRO A 172 -3.85 34.07 4.11
CA PRO A 172 -3.67 34.51 5.50
C PRO A 172 -4.41 33.66 6.52
N LEU A 173 -4.42 32.33 6.32
CA LEU A 173 -5.05 31.36 7.23
C LEU A 173 -4.03 30.81 8.23
N LYS A 174 -4.48 30.49 9.45
CA LYS A 174 -3.64 29.92 10.52
C LYS A 174 -4.41 28.86 11.30
N GLY A 175 -3.66 27.97 11.97
CA GLY A 175 -4.21 26.96 12.86
C GLY A 175 -5.22 26.04 12.16
N LYS A 176 -6.37 25.84 12.80
CA LYS A 176 -7.41 24.92 12.32
C LYS A 176 -7.97 25.31 10.95
N ASP A 177 -8.21 26.60 10.70
CA ASP A 177 -8.74 27.05 9.41
C ASP A 177 -7.79 26.76 8.26
N LEU A 178 -6.46 26.84 8.48
CA LEU A 178 -5.47 26.45 7.51
C LEU A 178 -5.51 24.93 7.25
N ASP A 179 -5.65 24.12 8.31
CA ASP A 179 -5.71 22.66 8.20
C ASP A 179 -6.97 22.22 7.45
N ASP A 180 -8.10 22.81 7.75
CA ASP A 180 -9.36 22.53 7.07
C ASP A 180 -9.29 22.98 5.60
N PHE A 181 -8.72 24.15 5.33
CA PHE A 181 -8.51 24.64 3.97
C PHE A 181 -7.59 23.73 3.15
N VAL A 182 -6.42 23.36 3.68
CA VAL A 182 -5.48 22.45 2.98
C VAL A 182 -6.12 21.11 2.67
N GLY A 183 -6.92 20.56 3.62
CA GLY A 183 -7.63 19.31 3.40
C GLY A 183 -8.72 19.40 2.32
N MET A 184 -9.42 20.51 2.23
CA MET A 184 -10.51 20.73 1.26
C MET A 184 -10.01 21.11 -0.14
N SER A 185 -8.92 21.87 -0.21
CA SER A 185 -8.38 22.43 -1.45
C SER A 185 -7.21 21.64 -2.03
N ARG A 186 -7.01 20.39 -1.59
CA ARG A 186 -5.93 19.54 -2.08
C ARG A 186 -6.05 19.33 -3.60
N PRO A 187 -5.05 19.73 -4.40
CA PRO A 187 -5.09 19.54 -5.85
C PRO A 187 -4.85 18.07 -6.22
N SER A 188 -5.31 17.68 -7.40
CA SER A 188 -4.99 16.36 -7.94
C SER A 188 -3.55 16.29 -8.46
N TYR A 189 -2.99 15.08 -8.50
CA TYR A 189 -1.66 14.83 -9.08
C TYR A 189 -1.58 15.33 -10.52
N GLU A 190 -2.61 15.06 -11.33
CA GLU A 190 -2.65 15.46 -12.76
C GLU A 190 -2.62 16.99 -12.90
N PHE A 191 -3.31 17.70 -12.03
CA PHE A 191 -3.27 19.15 -12.01
C PHE A 191 -1.86 19.67 -11.73
N LEU A 192 -1.18 19.16 -10.70
CA LEU A 192 0.17 19.60 -10.34
C LEU A 192 1.21 19.25 -11.41
N LYS A 193 1.01 18.14 -12.12
CA LYS A 193 1.92 17.72 -13.18
C LYS A 193 1.79 18.54 -14.45
N SER A 194 0.57 19.01 -14.78
CA SER A 194 0.29 19.76 -16.01
C SER A 194 0.42 21.27 -15.86
N ASN A 195 0.45 21.81 -14.63
CA ASN A 195 0.40 23.23 -14.39
C ASN A 195 1.68 23.75 -13.72
N SER A 196 2.08 24.98 -14.03
CA SER A 196 3.23 25.65 -13.45
C SER A 196 2.92 26.25 -12.07
N GLY A 197 3.97 26.68 -11.34
CA GLY A 197 3.82 27.30 -10.01
C GLY A 197 2.88 28.49 -9.96
N GLY A 198 2.82 29.32 -11.03
CA GLY A 198 1.88 30.44 -11.12
C GLY A 198 0.41 30.02 -11.17
N GLU A 199 0.11 28.96 -11.88
CA GLU A 199 -1.24 28.39 -11.97
C GLU A 199 -1.68 27.76 -10.66
N LEU A 200 -0.75 27.20 -9.90
CA LEU A 200 -1.05 26.69 -8.55
C LEU A 200 -1.41 27.83 -7.59
N VAL A 201 -0.74 28.99 -7.69
CA VAL A 201 -1.11 30.19 -6.89
C VAL A 201 -2.52 30.67 -7.23
N LEU A 202 -2.87 30.73 -8.53
CA LEU A 202 -4.21 31.08 -8.97
C LEU A 202 -5.25 30.09 -8.45
N TYR A 203 -4.96 28.80 -8.54
CA TYR A 203 -5.81 27.74 -8.00
C TYR A 203 -6.06 27.92 -6.50
N VAL A 204 -4.98 28.12 -5.70
CA VAL A 204 -5.11 28.32 -4.25
C VAL A 204 -5.98 29.53 -3.93
N ASN A 205 -5.80 30.67 -4.64
CA ASN A 205 -6.61 31.87 -4.42
C ASN A 205 -8.08 31.66 -4.81
N ASP A 206 -8.37 30.91 -5.86
CA ASP A 206 -9.76 30.58 -6.24
C ASP A 206 -10.41 29.66 -5.19
N GLN A 207 -9.69 28.62 -4.74
CA GLN A 207 -10.19 27.76 -3.66
C GLN A 207 -10.37 28.53 -2.35
N TYR A 208 -9.51 29.50 -2.05
CA TYR A 208 -9.64 30.35 -0.86
C TYR A 208 -10.91 31.20 -0.89
N LYS A 209 -11.27 31.77 -2.02
CA LYS A 209 -12.55 32.48 -2.18
C LYS A 209 -13.74 31.57 -1.92
N LYS A 210 -13.70 30.33 -2.43
CA LYS A 210 -14.75 29.33 -2.20
C LYS A 210 -14.82 28.92 -0.73
N PHE A 211 -13.68 28.73 -0.08
CA PHE A 211 -13.58 28.40 1.33
C PHE A 211 -14.19 29.48 2.23
N LEU A 212 -13.96 30.77 1.93
CA LEU A 212 -14.55 31.88 2.69
C LEU A 212 -16.07 31.96 2.54
N ALA A 213 -16.63 31.49 1.43
CA ALA A 213 -18.08 31.44 1.22
C ALA A 213 -18.76 30.33 2.05
N ILE A 214 -18.00 29.37 2.61
CA ILE A 214 -18.54 28.28 3.43
C ILE A 214 -18.63 28.75 4.90
N PRO A 215 -19.80 28.60 5.54
CA PRO A 215 -19.96 28.88 6.97
C PRO A 215 -18.95 28.08 7.83
N PRO A 216 -18.36 28.66 8.89
CA PRO A 216 -17.35 28.01 9.72
C PRO A 216 -17.76 26.63 10.26
N GLU A 217 -19.04 26.48 10.60
CA GLU A 217 -19.61 25.24 11.16
C GLU A 217 -19.65 24.10 10.17
N GLN A 218 -19.66 24.39 8.85
CA GLN A 218 -19.73 23.39 7.78
C GLN A 218 -18.36 23.02 7.21
N ARG A 219 -17.29 23.78 7.52
CA ARG A 219 -15.95 23.55 6.99
C ARG A 219 -15.38 22.20 7.41
N ALA A 220 -15.56 21.82 8.67
CA ALA A 220 -15.08 20.55 9.20
C ALA A 220 -15.81 19.33 8.60
N SER A 221 -17.11 19.43 8.29
CA SER A 221 -17.90 18.33 7.73
C SER A 221 -17.61 18.07 6.26
N GLN A 222 -17.24 19.08 5.49
CA GLN A 222 -16.88 18.93 4.09
C GLN A 222 -15.51 18.25 3.89
N ARG A 223 -14.61 18.36 4.85
CA ARG A 223 -13.32 17.62 4.84
C ARG A 223 -13.52 16.09 4.81
N LEU A 224 -14.55 15.59 5.49
CA LEU A 224 -14.84 14.15 5.55
C LEU A 224 -15.51 13.61 4.29
N SER A 225 -16.12 14.47 3.48
CA SER A 225 -16.78 14.09 2.23
C SER A 225 -15.88 14.17 0.99
N ALA A 226 -14.70 14.78 1.12
CA ALA A 226 -13.74 14.97 0.03
C ALA A 226 -12.63 13.89 -0.02
N GLN A 227 -12.60 12.94 0.93
CA GLN A 227 -11.74 11.76 0.97
C GLN A 227 -12.48 10.51 0.49
#